data_2ace9fabc3f9b26d3ae3f570df54cd12
#
_entry.id   2ace9fabc3f9b26d3ae3f570df54cd12
#
_cell.length_a   1.000
_cell.length_b   1.000
_cell.length_c   1.000
_cell.angle_alpha   90.00
_cell.angle_beta   90.00
_cell.angle_gamma   90.00
#
_symmetry.space_group_name_H-M   'P 1'
#
loop_
_entity.id
_entity.type
_entity.pdbx_description
1 polymer ?
#
loop_
_entity_poly.entity_id
_entity_poly.type
_entity_poly.pdbx_seq_one_letter_code
_entity_poly.pdbx_strand_id
1 'polypeptide(L)'
;GLGDVYKRQKHYRALSEKTADAYCSILTDGNGKLLEEFQTAYVLPIYLNMFPTQQIREKAAANLAALAKRNDWCIGTGFPGTPYILFALCDNGQVDAAYHMLLNTKCPSWLYEVKAGATTIWERWDGLDENGVCPIGDDGTDKMISYNHYASGAVGDFLYRRIAGIEPTEAGYKTFRVKPILGGGLTSASAKVRTPYGDASVQWETAADTFTVTVCVPIGTRCELTLPDGTSQILASGTHTATCSIS
;
A
#
# COMPACT_ATOMS: atom_id res chain seq x y z
N GLY A 1 -25.77 14.66 15.59
CA GLY A 1 -25.60 13.58 16.57
C GLY A 1 -25.49 12.20 15.91
N LEU A 2 -25.16 11.17 16.67
CA LEU A 2 -24.98 9.78 16.18
C LEU A 2 -26.19 9.28 15.36
N GLY A 3 -27.42 9.66 15.69
CA GLY A 3 -28.61 9.28 14.93
C GLY A 3 -28.63 9.79 13.48
N ASP A 4 -27.95 10.88 13.15
CA ASP A 4 -27.84 11.39 11.78
C ASP A 4 -26.86 10.57 10.94
N VAL A 5 -25.78 10.08 11.54
CA VAL A 5 -24.80 9.21 10.88
C VAL A 5 -25.47 7.91 10.42
N TYR A 6 -26.25 7.26 11.27
CA TYR A 6 -26.95 6.01 10.92
C TYR A 6 -28.02 6.20 9.84
N LYS A 7 -28.75 7.34 9.87
CA LYS A 7 -29.76 7.63 8.86
C LYS A 7 -29.20 7.83 7.46
N ARG A 8 -27.96 8.31 7.34
CA ARG A 8 -27.29 8.55 6.05
C ARG A 8 -26.61 7.32 5.48
N GLN A 9 -26.30 6.29 6.26
CA GLN A 9 -25.60 5.11 5.79
C GLN A 9 -26.28 4.44 4.59
N LYS A 10 -27.60 4.25 4.62
CA LYS A 10 -28.35 3.67 3.52
C LYS A 10 -28.22 4.49 2.24
N HIS A 11 -28.32 5.82 2.37
CA HIS A 11 -28.17 6.75 1.24
C HIS A 11 -26.79 6.66 0.60
N TYR A 12 -25.73 6.77 1.42
CA TYR A 12 -24.37 6.74 0.90
C TYR A 12 -23.95 5.37 0.36
N ARG A 13 -24.48 4.28 0.93
CA ARG A 13 -24.27 2.93 0.38
C ARG A 13 -24.87 2.81 -1.02
N ALA A 14 -26.13 3.20 -1.19
CA ALA A 14 -26.77 3.20 -2.50
C ALA A 14 -26.06 4.12 -3.51
N LEU A 15 -25.58 5.29 -3.07
CA LEU A 15 -24.78 6.18 -3.92
C LEU A 15 -23.45 5.54 -4.32
N SER A 16 -22.76 4.87 -3.39
CA SER A 16 -21.51 4.15 -3.68
C SER A 16 -21.71 3.04 -4.70
N GLU A 17 -22.76 2.21 -4.54
CA GLU A 17 -23.11 1.15 -5.47
C GLU A 17 -23.42 1.72 -6.86
N LYS A 18 -24.27 2.75 -6.93
CA LYS A 18 -24.59 3.43 -8.19
C LYS A 18 -23.35 4.03 -8.88
N THR A 19 -22.41 4.58 -8.09
CA THR A 19 -21.17 5.14 -8.62
C THR A 19 -20.27 4.03 -9.18
N ALA A 20 -20.17 2.89 -8.49
CA ALA A 20 -19.41 1.75 -8.95
C ALA A 20 -19.98 1.15 -10.25
N ASP A 21 -21.31 1.00 -10.32
CA ASP A 21 -22.00 0.51 -11.53
C ASP A 21 -21.79 1.47 -12.72
N ALA A 22 -21.94 2.76 -12.50
CA ALA A 22 -21.72 3.78 -13.52
C ALA A 22 -20.25 3.78 -13.99
N TYR A 23 -19.30 3.69 -13.07
CA TYR A 23 -17.88 3.59 -13.40
C TYR A 23 -17.61 2.38 -14.30
N CYS A 24 -18.05 1.20 -13.90
CA CYS A 24 -17.81 -0.03 -14.65
C CYS A 24 -18.48 0.00 -16.03
N SER A 25 -19.70 0.53 -16.13
CA SER A 25 -20.45 0.54 -17.40
C SER A 25 -19.97 1.59 -18.42
N ILE A 26 -19.41 2.71 -17.94
CA ILE A 26 -19.06 3.85 -18.81
C ILE A 26 -17.54 3.85 -19.13
N LEU A 27 -16.69 3.45 -18.17
CA LEU A 27 -15.25 3.65 -18.27
C LEU A 27 -14.46 2.37 -18.51
N THR A 28 -15.12 1.18 -18.49
CA THR A 28 -14.46 -0.10 -18.69
C THR A 28 -15.10 -0.93 -19.81
N ASP A 29 -14.36 -1.94 -20.25
CA ASP A 29 -14.87 -2.96 -21.19
C ASP A 29 -15.76 -4.02 -20.50
N GLY A 30 -16.11 -3.82 -19.23
CA GLY A 30 -16.85 -4.78 -18.41
C GLY A 30 -15.99 -5.96 -17.91
N ASN A 31 -14.74 -6.07 -18.28
CA ASN A 31 -13.84 -7.20 -17.99
C ASN A 31 -12.55 -6.78 -17.27
N GLY A 32 -12.56 -5.56 -16.69
CA GLY A 32 -11.47 -5.03 -15.88
C GLY A 32 -10.45 -4.21 -16.64
N LYS A 33 -10.63 -3.97 -17.95
CA LYS A 33 -9.80 -3.06 -18.72
C LYS A 33 -10.50 -1.71 -18.87
N LEU A 34 -9.76 -0.62 -18.64
CA LEU A 34 -10.26 0.74 -18.87
C LEU A 34 -10.23 1.08 -20.36
N LEU A 35 -11.20 1.89 -20.80
CA LEU A 35 -11.24 2.44 -22.15
C LEU A 35 -10.13 3.46 -22.38
N GLU A 36 -9.77 4.22 -21.32
CA GLU A 36 -8.60 5.10 -21.30
C GLU A 36 -7.71 4.73 -20.10
N GLU A 37 -6.47 4.32 -20.41
CA GLU A 37 -5.59 3.71 -19.42
C GLU A 37 -4.62 4.73 -18.80
N PHE A 38 -4.78 5.04 -17.53
CA PHE A 38 -3.81 5.70 -16.67
C PHE A 38 -3.85 5.15 -15.25
N GLN A 39 -2.73 5.20 -14.54
CA GLN A 39 -2.58 4.48 -13.27
C GLN A 39 -3.65 4.84 -12.24
N THR A 40 -3.92 6.14 -12.00
CA THR A 40 -4.90 6.57 -10.98
C THR A 40 -6.31 6.04 -11.28
N ALA A 41 -6.70 5.94 -12.55
CA ALA A 41 -8.01 5.43 -12.93
C ALA A 41 -8.17 3.94 -12.58
N TYR A 42 -7.11 3.15 -12.63
CA TYR A 42 -7.14 1.77 -12.12
C TYR A 42 -7.10 1.70 -10.60
N VAL A 43 -6.23 2.50 -9.96
CA VAL A 43 -5.92 2.41 -8.53
C VAL A 43 -7.15 2.60 -7.67
N LEU A 44 -7.89 3.68 -7.89
CA LEU A 44 -9.03 4.04 -7.03
C LEU A 44 -10.15 2.99 -7.05
N PRO A 45 -10.65 2.53 -8.23
CA PRO A 45 -11.72 1.53 -8.24
C PRO A 45 -11.27 0.15 -7.75
N ILE A 46 -10.01 -0.21 -7.92
CA ILE A 46 -9.45 -1.45 -7.33
C ILE A 46 -9.46 -1.33 -5.80
N TYR A 47 -8.87 -0.27 -5.26
CA TYR A 47 -8.74 -0.08 -3.82
C TYR A 47 -10.10 0.08 -3.11
N LEU A 48 -11.04 0.77 -3.75
CA LEU A 48 -12.39 1.02 -3.24
C LEU A 48 -13.38 -0.13 -3.53
N ASN A 49 -12.92 -1.25 -4.09
CA ASN A 49 -13.74 -2.42 -4.43
C ASN A 49 -14.94 -2.10 -5.35
N MET A 50 -14.74 -1.24 -6.35
CA MET A 50 -15.82 -0.82 -7.26
C MET A 50 -16.12 -1.84 -8.36
N PHE A 51 -15.25 -2.81 -8.63
CA PHE A 51 -15.50 -3.86 -9.61
C PHE A 51 -16.48 -4.91 -9.09
N PRO A 52 -17.37 -5.45 -9.93
CA PRO A 52 -18.49 -6.30 -9.49
C PRO A 52 -18.05 -7.65 -8.92
N THR A 53 -16.89 -8.15 -9.32
CA THR A 53 -16.34 -9.43 -8.81
C THR A 53 -14.85 -9.31 -8.51
N GLN A 54 -14.38 -10.17 -7.59
CA GLN A 54 -12.97 -10.30 -7.29
C GLN A 54 -12.14 -10.60 -8.55
N GLN A 55 -12.63 -11.50 -9.41
CA GLN A 55 -11.94 -11.88 -10.64
C GLN A 55 -11.75 -10.70 -11.61
N ILE A 56 -12.76 -9.84 -11.76
CA ILE A 56 -12.65 -8.63 -12.61
C ILE A 56 -11.68 -7.64 -11.98
N ARG A 57 -11.69 -7.48 -10.66
CA ARG A 57 -10.75 -6.63 -9.93
C ARG A 57 -9.30 -7.11 -10.07
N GLU A 58 -9.06 -8.41 -9.99
CA GLU A 58 -7.73 -9.00 -10.23
C GLU A 58 -7.25 -8.79 -11.66
N LYS A 59 -8.14 -8.89 -12.66
CA LYS A 59 -7.82 -8.53 -14.05
C LYS A 59 -7.48 -7.04 -14.18
N ALA A 60 -8.22 -6.16 -13.51
CA ALA A 60 -7.91 -4.73 -13.50
C ALA A 60 -6.54 -4.47 -12.85
N ALA A 61 -6.19 -5.16 -11.78
CA ALA A 61 -4.87 -5.07 -11.16
C ALA A 61 -3.76 -5.61 -12.08
N ALA A 62 -4.01 -6.67 -12.84
CA ALA A 62 -3.07 -7.15 -13.86
C ALA A 62 -2.86 -6.14 -15.00
N ASN A 63 -3.93 -5.45 -15.43
CA ASN A 63 -3.82 -4.36 -16.40
C ASN A 63 -3.03 -3.17 -15.83
N LEU A 64 -3.26 -2.80 -14.56
CA LEU A 64 -2.46 -1.79 -13.86
C LEU A 64 -0.98 -2.18 -13.80
N ALA A 65 -0.66 -3.43 -13.46
CA ALA A 65 0.71 -3.94 -13.43
C ALA A 65 1.37 -3.87 -14.83
N ALA A 66 0.64 -4.25 -15.89
CA ALA A 66 1.11 -4.14 -17.25
C ALA A 66 1.36 -2.68 -17.67
N LEU A 67 0.49 -1.76 -17.24
CA LEU A 67 0.65 -0.32 -17.48
C LEU A 67 1.88 0.22 -16.73
N ALA A 68 2.06 -0.13 -15.45
CA ALA A 68 3.24 0.26 -14.68
C ALA A 68 4.53 -0.26 -15.31
N LYS A 69 4.53 -1.52 -15.80
CA LYS A 69 5.67 -2.12 -16.51
C LYS A 69 6.01 -1.36 -17.81
N ARG A 70 5.01 -0.98 -18.61
CA ARG A 70 5.21 -0.15 -19.82
C ARG A 70 5.80 1.24 -19.49
N ASN A 71 5.59 1.72 -18.28
CA ASN A 71 6.14 2.97 -17.77
C ASN A 71 7.40 2.76 -16.89
N ASP A 72 8.17 1.73 -17.18
CA ASP A 72 9.41 1.40 -16.44
C ASP A 72 9.24 1.33 -14.92
N TRP A 73 8.07 0.90 -14.44
CA TRP A 73 7.69 0.84 -13.03
C TRP A 73 7.68 2.21 -12.32
N CYS A 74 7.65 3.28 -13.10
CA CYS A 74 7.54 4.64 -12.58
C CYS A 74 6.11 4.94 -12.08
N ILE A 75 6.03 5.83 -11.08
CA ILE A 75 4.75 6.27 -10.51
C ILE A 75 4.11 7.26 -11.48
N GLY A 76 2.94 6.91 -12.01
CA GLY A 76 2.13 7.76 -12.88
C GLY A 76 0.81 8.18 -12.22
N THR A 77 0.77 8.19 -10.88
CA THR A 77 -0.39 8.63 -10.11
C THR A 77 -0.17 10.04 -9.57
N GLY A 78 -1.26 10.81 -9.45
CA GLY A 78 -1.30 12.01 -8.62
C GLY A 78 -1.65 11.68 -7.16
N PHE A 79 -1.82 12.71 -6.34
CA PHE A 79 -2.10 12.59 -4.90
C PHE A 79 -3.25 11.66 -4.53
N PRO A 80 -4.38 11.57 -5.29
CA PRO A 80 -5.44 10.64 -4.96
C PRO A 80 -5.07 9.17 -5.12
N GLY A 81 -4.16 8.84 -6.04
CA GLY A 81 -3.80 7.45 -6.36
C GLY A 81 -2.54 6.95 -5.69
N THR A 82 -1.55 7.84 -5.46
CA THR A 82 -0.23 7.47 -4.92
C THR A 82 -0.30 6.71 -3.60
N PRO A 83 -1.15 7.07 -2.61
CA PRO A 83 -1.27 6.34 -1.35
C PRO A 83 -1.72 4.89 -1.50
N TYR A 84 -2.40 4.56 -2.59
CA TYR A 84 -3.12 3.29 -2.73
C TYR A 84 -2.57 2.36 -3.81
N ILE A 85 -1.66 2.83 -4.68
CA ILE A 85 -1.20 2.05 -5.84
C ILE A 85 -0.54 0.73 -5.46
N LEU A 86 0.30 0.73 -4.42
CA LEU A 86 0.97 -0.48 -3.96
C LEU A 86 -0.01 -1.48 -3.35
N PHE A 87 -1.02 -1.00 -2.61
CA PHE A 87 -2.11 -1.83 -2.09
C PHE A 87 -2.98 -2.39 -3.21
N ALA A 88 -3.35 -1.56 -4.18
CA ALA A 88 -4.15 -1.98 -5.33
C ALA A 88 -3.49 -3.12 -6.11
N LEU A 89 -2.18 -3.09 -6.26
CA LEU A 89 -1.41 -4.16 -6.89
C LEU A 89 -1.26 -5.36 -5.95
N CYS A 90 -0.70 -5.16 -4.78
CA CYS A 90 -0.29 -6.21 -3.86
C CYS A 90 -1.48 -7.06 -3.39
N ASP A 91 -2.58 -6.42 -2.98
CA ASP A 91 -3.77 -7.09 -2.43
C ASP A 91 -4.62 -7.81 -3.51
N ASN A 92 -4.26 -7.64 -4.80
CA ASN A 92 -4.94 -8.28 -5.94
C ASN A 92 -3.99 -9.14 -6.78
N GLY A 93 -3.00 -9.77 -6.15
CA GLY A 93 -2.15 -10.80 -6.76
C GLY A 93 -0.98 -10.26 -7.60
N GLN A 94 -0.73 -8.95 -7.60
CA GLN A 94 0.36 -8.33 -8.35
C GLN A 94 1.50 -7.90 -7.42
N VAL A 95 1.95 -8.82 -6.55
CA VAL A 95 2.97 -8.56 -5.52
C VAL A 95 4.29 -8.08 -6.15
N ASP A 96 4.78 -8.78 -7.17
CA ASP A 96 6.03 -8.42 -7.84
C ASP A 96 5.98 -7.02 -8.44
N ALA A 97 4.84 -6.65 -9.05
CA ALA A 97 4.65 -5.31 -9.60
C ALA A 97 4.70 -4.23 -8.51
N ALA A 98 4.09 -4.48 -7.36
CA ALA A 98 4.15 -3.56 -6.23
C ALA A 98 5.59 -3.36 -5.74
N TYR A 99 6.35 -4.45 -5.62
CA TYR A 99 7.76 -4.36 -5.22
C TYR A 99 8.65 -3.72 -6.28
N HIS A 100 8.42 -4.00 -7.57
CA HIS A 100 9.15 -3.31 -8.64
C HIS A 100 8.93 -1.80 -8.59
N MET A 101 7.70 -1.33 -8.33
CA MET A 101 7.43 0.09 -8.18
C MET A 101 8.05 0.67 -6.90
N LEU A 102 7.94 -0.03 -5.77
CA LEU A 102 8.48 0.42 -4.49
C LEU A 102 10.01 0.58 -4.54
N LEU A 103 10.69 -0.37 -5.18
CA LEU A 103 12.15 -0.43 -5.25
C LEU A 103 12.75 0.26 -6.49
N ASN A 104 11.89 0.89 -7.31
CA ASN A 104 12.34 1.64 -8.48
C ASN A 104 13.17 2.86 -8.05
N THR A 105 14.28 3.07 -8.76
CA THR A 105 15.19 4.20 -8.50
C THR A 105 15.20 5.25 -9.61
N LYS A 106 14.36 5.06 -10.66
CA LYS A 106 14.15 6.05 -11.71
C LYS A 106 13.07 7.04 -11.30
N CYS A 107 13.20 8.30 -11.65
CA CYS A 107 12.13 9.30 -11.48
C CYS A 107 10.98 9.04 -12.47
N PRO A 108 9.74 9.06 -12.03
CA PRO A 108 9.16 9.27 -10.69
C PRO A 108 9.16 8.01 -9.80
N SER A 109 9.78 8.06 -8.63
CA SER A 109 9.73 6.98 -7.63
C SER A 109 10.22 7.45 -6.26
N TRP A 110 9.85 6.74 -5.18
CA TRP A 110 10.32 7.04 -3.82
C TRP A 110 11.84 6.93 -3.66
N LEU A 111 12.46 5.90 -4.25
CA LEU A 111 13.91 5.72 -4.11
C LEU A 111 14.73 6.66 -5.00
N TYR A 112 14.15 7.29 -6.01
CA TYR A 112 14.79 8.40 -6.70
C TYR A 112 15.04 9.55 -5.73
N GLU A 113 14.02 9.96 -4.95
CA GLU A 113 14.17 11.02 -3.95
C GLU A 113 15.25 10.68 -2.92
N VAL A 114 15.26 9.43 -2.42
CA VAL A 114 16.30 8.95 -1.49
C VAL A 114 17.70 9.07 -2.10
N LYS A 115 17.86 8.69 -3.36
CA LYS A 115 19.14 8.84 -4.08
C LYS A 115 19.56 10.30 -4.28
N ALA A 116 18.59 11.19 -4.48
CA ALA A 116 18.82 12.62 -4.56
C ALA A 116 19.08 13.28 -3.19
N GLY A 117 19.19 12.48 -2.11
CA GLY A 117 19.52 12.94 -0.77
C GLY A 117 18.32 13.43 0.06
N ALA A 118 17.09 13.07 -0.33
CA ALA A 118 15.89 13.41 0.43
C ALA A 118 15.93 12.84 1.85
N THR A 119 15.56 13.65 2.82
CA THR A 119 15.34 13.26 4.23
C THR A 119 13.86 13.20 4.58
N THR A 120 13.01 13.64 3.67
CA THR A 120 11.54 13.64 3.74
C THR A 120 10.99 13.28 2.37
N ILE A 121 9.72 12.88 2.27
CA ILE A 121 9.08 12.56 0.99
C ILE A 121 8.52 13.85 0.38
N TRP A 122 8.86 14.10 -0.88
CA TRP A 122 8.54 15.35 -1.57
C TRP A 122 7.14 15.34 -2.20
N GLU A 123 6.64 16.53 -2.52
CA GLU A 123 5.41 16.74 -3.27
C GLU A 123 5.56 16.34 -4.73
N ARG A 124 6.70 16.70 -5.32
CA ARG A 124 7.08 16.34 -6.67
C ARG A 124 8.26 15.40 -6.65
N TRP A 125 8.18 14.35 -7.42
CA TRP A 125 9.22 13.33 -7.56
C TRP A 125 10.57 13.88 -8.05
N ASP A 126 10.52 14.92 -8.90
CA ASP A 126 11.66 15.67 -9.45
C ASP A 126 11.95 16.96 -8.66
N GLY A 127 11.65 16.99 -7.37
CA GLY A 127 11.82 18.18 -6.52
C GLY A 127 13.25 18.71 -6.48
N LEU A 128 14.23 17.80 -6.52
CA LEU A 128 15.64 18.11 -6.79
C LEU A 128 16.14 17.18 -7.90
N ASP A 129 17.08 17.67 -8.69
CA ASP A 129 17.83 16.84 -9.64
C ASP A 129 18.97 16.07 -8.93
N GLU A 130 19.73 15.28 -9.68
CA GLU A 130 20.88 14.51 -9.17
C GLU A 130 22.01 15.36 -8.59
N ASN A 131 22.02 16.68 -8.87
CA ASN A 131 22.97 17.66 -8.35
C ASN A 131 22.41 18.43 -7.14
N GLY A 132 21.18 18.10 -6.69
CA GLY A 132 20.50 18.78 -5.61
C GLY A 132 19.90 20.13 -6.00
N VAL A 133 19.69 20.37 -7.30
CA VAL A 133 19.14 21.62 -7.82
C VAL A 133 17.64 21.45 -8.06
N CYS A 134 16.85 22.39 -7.56
CA CYS A 134 15.41 22.43 -7.85
C CYS A 134 15.19 22.85 -9.31
N PRO A 135 14.47 22.05 -10.13
CA PRO A 135 14.21 22.43 -11.50
C PRO A 135 13.33 23.69 -11.55
N ILE A 136 13.85 24.74 -12.14
CA ILE A 136 13.09 25.97 -12.40
C ILE A 136 12.13 25.69 -13.55
N GLY A 137 10.91 26.20 -13.47
CA GLY A 137 9.95 26.08 -14.59
C GLY A 137 10.41 26.89 -15.81
N ASP A 138 10.09 26.43 -17.00
CA ASP A 138 10.42 27.08 -18.29
C ASP A 138 9.94 28.53 -18.40
N ASP A 139 9.00 28.95 -17.56
CA ASP A 139 8.42 30.29 -17.48
C ASP A 139 9.15 31.21 -16.49
N GLY A 140 10.26 30.75 -15.89
CA GLY A 140 11.03 31.51 -14.92
C GLY A 140 10.34 31.77 -13.58
N THR A 141 9.22 31.09 -13.31
CA THR A 141 8.54 31.14 -12.02
C THR A 141 9.15 30.10 -11.08
N ASP A 142 9.54 30.52 -9.88
CA ASP A 142 9.90 29.61 -8.79
C ASP A 142 8.67 28.76 -8.46
N LYS A 143 8.71 27.49 -8.83
CA LYS A 143 7.64 26.57 -8.45
C LYS A 143 7.82 26.24 -6.97
N MET A 144 6.96 26.82 -6.14
CA MET A 144 6.88 26.46 -4.74
C MET A 144 6.47 24.97 -4.64
N ILE A 145 7.32 24.16 -4.01
CA ILE A 145 7.05 22.74 -3.75
C ILE A 145 7.23 22.47 -2.26
N SER A 146 6.46 21.51 -1.76
CA SER A 146 6.67 20.98 -0.42
C SER A 146 7.70 19.85 -0.47
N TYR A 147 8.70 19.92 0.37
CA TYR A 147 9.65 18.82 0.58
C TYR A 147 9.20 17.85 1.68
N ASN A 148 7.97 17.97 2.16
CA ASN A 148 7.37 17.06 3.13
C ASN A 148 5.86 16.92 2.86
N HIS A 149 5.50 16.08 1.88
CA HIS A 149 4.13 15.96 1.41
C HIS A 149 3.51 14.61 1.79
N TYR A 150 2.42 14.65 2.55
CA TYR A 150 1.78 13.46 3.12
C TYR A 150 1.25 12.45 2.08
N ALA A 151 0.80 12.89 0.92
CA ALA A 151 0.22 11.99 -0.08
C ALA A 151 1.27 11.01 -0.61
N SER A 152 2.49 11.49 -0.91
CA SER A 152 3.61 10.63 -1.30
C SER A 152 4.17 9.87 -0.10
N GLY A 153 4.21 10.51 1.08
CA GLY A 153 4.65 9.92 2.35
C GLY A 153 3.75 8.80 2.88
N ALA A 154 2.52 8.66 2.36
CA ALA A 154 1.60 7.58 2.69
C ALA A 154 2.15 6.18 2.35
N VAL A 155 3.23 6.06 1.58
CA VAL A 155 3.97 4.80 1.38
C VAL A 155 4.37 4.15 2.72
N GLY A 156 4.55 4.93 3.77
CA GLY A 156 4.80 4.43 5.13
C GLY A 156 3.74 3.44 5.61
N ASP A 157 2.46 3.66 5.27
CA ASP A 157 1.37 2.73 5.61
C ASP A 157 1.57 1.36 4.94
N PHE A 158 2.01 1.34 3.68
CA PHE A 158 2.33 0.10 2.97
C PHE A 158 3.52 -0.64 3.61
N LEU A 159 4.56 0.08 4.02
CA LEU A 159 5.73 -0.51 4.69
C LEU A 159 5.31 -1.22 6.00
N TYR A 160 4.46 -0.59 6.79
CA TYR A 160 3.94 -1.20 8.02
C TYR A 160 3.02 -2.37 7.75
N ARG A 161 2.02 -2.20 6.88
CA ARG A 161 0.91 -3.15 6.72
C ARG A 161 1.21 -4.32 5.79
N ARG A 162 2.17 -4.17 4.85
CA ARG A 162 2.50 -5.24 3.88
C ARG A 162 3.92 -5.74 4.02
N ILE A 163 4.91 -4.84 4.15
CA ILE A 163 6.32 -5.27 4.31
C ILE A 163 6.54 -5.86 5.70
N ALA A 164 6.33 -5.09 6.75
CA ALA A 164 6.41 -5.60 8.12
C ALA A 164 5.21 -6.49 8.48
N GLY A 165 4.06 -6.23 7.86
CA GLY A 165 2.85 -7.02 7.96
C GLY A 165 1.93 -6.67 9.12
N ILE A 166 2.21 -5.61 9.90
CA ILE A 166 1.43 -5.25 11.09
C ILE A 166 0.35 -4.22 10.80
N GLU A 167 -0.91 -4.57 11.06
CA GLU A 167 -2.04 -3.66 10.88
C GLU A 167 -3.16 -3.91 11.90
N PRO A 168 -3.91 -2.86 12.34
CA PRO A 168 -5.03 -3.03 13.25
C PRO A 168 -6.21 -3.71 12.55
N THR A 169 -6.88 -4.65 13.23
CA THR A 169 -8.16 -5.22 12.81
C THR A 169 -9.31 -4.65 13.64
N GLU A 170 -9.02 -4.09 14.82
CA GLU A 170 -9.93 -3.32 15.64
C GLU A 170 -9.31 -1.98 16.04
N ALA A 171 -10.15 -1.00 16.35
CA ALA A 171 -9.70 0.32 16.77
C ALA A 171 -8.72 0.25 17.95
N GLY A 172 -7.66 1.06 17.89
CA GLY A 172 -6.66 1.16 18.93
C GLY A 172 -5.76 -0.09 19.08
N TYR A 173 -5.72 -1.00 18.10
CA TYR A 173 -4.95 -2.26 18.18
C TYR A 173 -5.44 -3.22 19.28
N LYS A 174 -6.72 -3.18 19.63
CA LYS A 174 -7.31 -4.17 20.56
C LYS A 174 -7.13 -5.58 20.02
N THR A 175 -7.38 -5.73 18.73
CA THR A 175 -6.95 -6.85 17.91
C THR A 175 -6.18 -6.31 16.72
N PHE A 176 -5.09 -6.96 16.35
CA PHE A 176 -4.30 -6.61 15.18
C PHE A 176 -3.85 -7.87 14.45
N ARG A 177 -3.44 -7.71 13.22
CA ARG A 177 -2.95 -8.80 12.38
C ARG A 177 -1.45 -8.60 12.09
N VAL A 178 -0.72 -9.71 12.02
CA VAL A 178 0.62 -9.78 11.43
C VAL A 178 0.58 -10.75 10.26
N LYS A 179 0.78 -10.22 9.05
CA LYS A 179 0.80 -10.96 7.79
C LYS A 179 1.76 -10.28 6.81
N PRO A 180 3.07 -10.51 6.94
CA PRO A 180 4.04 -9.97 5.98
C PRO A 180 3.84 -10.59 4.61
N ILE A 181 4.06 -9.78 3.58
CA ILE A 181 4.04 -10.21 2.18
C ILE A 181 5.48 -10.11 1.67
N LEU A 182 6.08 -11.25 1.41
CA LEU A 182 7.47 -11.34 0.94
C LEU A 182 7.59 -10.94 -0.52
N GLY A 183 8.68 -10.26 -0.88
CA GLY A 183 8.95 -9.89 -2.27
C GLY A 183 10.15 -8.94 -2.39
N GLY A 184 10.49 -8.57 -3.62
CA GLY A 184 11.53 -7.60 -3.94
C GLY A 184 12.94 -7.97 -3.46
N GLY A 185 13.18 -9.22 -3.05
CA GLY A 185 14.46 -9.66 -2.50
C GLY A 185 14.73 -9.17 -1.08
N LEU A 186 13.72 -8.64 -0.37
CA LEU A 186 13.88 -8.28 1.04
C LEU A 186 14.02 -9.53 1.90
N THR A 187 15.04 -9.55 2.75
CA THR A 187 15.35 -10.69 3.63
C THR A 187 14.95 -10.45 5.08
N SER A 188 14.57 -9.24 5.45
CA SER A 188 14.10 -8.92 6.79
C SER A 188 13.29 -7.63 6.81
N ALA A 189 12.39 -7.49 7.80
CA ALA A 189 11.79 -6.23 8.17
C ALA A 189 11.42 -6.23 9.65
N SER A 190 11.31 -5.03 10.22
CA SER A 190 10.77 -4.84 11.56
C SER A 190 9.92 -3.59 11.65
N ALA A 191 8.90 -3.64 12.52
CA ALA A 191 8.08 -2.48 12.83
C ALA A 191 7.64 -2.52 14.29
N LYS A 192 7.44 -1.34 14.85
CA LYS A 192 6.88 -1.15 16.19
C LYS A 192 5.86 -0.03 16.19
N VAL A 193 4.71 -0.31 16.80
CA VAL A 193 3.60 0.64 16.92
C VAL A 193 3.30 0.84 18.41
N ARG A 194 3.33 2.09 18.85
CA ARG A 194 2.86 2.45 20.20
C ARG A 194 1.33 2.48 20.20
N THR A 195 0.73 1.59 20.95
CA THR A 195 -0.72 1.48 21.07
C THR A 195 -1.18 1.94 22.46
N PRO A 196 -2.49 2.14 22.69
CA PRO A 196 -3.02 2.40 24.04
C PRO A 196 -2.74 1.29 25.05
N TYR A 197 -2.38 0.09 24.59
CA TYR A 197 -2.10 -1.09 25.41
C TYR A 197 -0.60 -1.34 25.62
N GLY A 198 0.26 -0.52 25.04
CA GLY A 198 1.72 -0.68 25.02
C GLY A 198 2.24 -0.90 23.59
N ASP A 199 3.51 -1.25 23.49
CA ASP A 199 4.19 -1.42 22.21
C ASP A 199 3.83 -2.78 21.57
N ALA A 200 3.19 -2.75 20.39
CA ALA A 200 3.06 -3.90 19.51
C ALA A 200 4.22 -3.89 18.49
N SER A 201 4.87 -5.03 18.28
CA SER A 201 5.98 -5.09 17.32
C SER A 201 6.03 -6.40 16.56
N VAL A 202 6.62 -6.34 15.40
CA VAL A 202 6.95 -7.48 14.55
C VAL A 202 8.37 -7.33 14.06
N GLN A 203 9.08 -8.44 13.99
CA GLN A 203 10.36 -8.57 13.28
C GLN A 203 10.35 -9.92 12.57
N TRP A 204 10.69 -9.91 11.28
CA TRP A 204 10.86 -11.14 10.53
C TRP A 204 12.17 -11.14 9.74
N GLU A 205 12.65 -12.35 9.46
CA GLU A 205 13.81 -12.58 8.61
C GLU A 205 13.64 -13.86 7.80
N THR A 206 14.33 -13.93 6.67
CA THR A 206 14.47 -15.14 5.86
C THR A 206 15.92 -15.58 5.82
N ALA A 207 16.15 -16.87 6.02
CA ALA A 207 17.48 -17.49 5.89
C ALA A 207 17.33 -18.80 5.14
N ALA A 208 17.99 -18.92 4.00
CA ALA A 208 17.77 -20.00 3.03
C ALA A 208 16.25 -20.15 2.76
N ASP A 209 15.68 -21.31 2.97
CA ASP A 209 14.27 -21.63 2.72
C ASP A 209 13.38 -21.47 3.98
N THR A 210 13.88 -20.76 4.99
CA THR A 210 13.15 -20.59 6.26
C THR A 210 12.78 -19.13 6.48
N PHE A 211 11.51 -18.89 6.78
CA PHE A 211 10.99 -17.63 7.30
C PHE A 211 10.84 -17.75 8.82
N THR A 212 11.31 -16.75 9.55
CA THR A 212 11.16 -16.64 11.01
C THR A 212 10.54 -15.29 11.35
N VAL A 213 9.52 -15.29 12.20
CA VAL A 213 8.89 -14.05 12.68
C VAL A 213 8.78 -14.05 14.20
N THR A 214 9.10 -12.91 14.81
CA THR A 214 8.87 -12.65 16.23
C THR A 214 7.86 -11.50 16.37
N VAL A 215 6.81 -11.74 17.17
CA VAL A 215 5.73 -10.78 17.41
C VAL A 215 5.62 -10.50 18.90
N CYS A 216 5.60 -9.22 19.29
CA CYS A 216 5.27 -8.78 20.65
C CYS A 216 3.82 -8.30 20.68
N VAL A 217 3.01 -8.96 21.51
CA VAL A 217 1.58 -8.70 21.69
C VAL A 217 1.35 -8.03 23.04
N PRO A 218 0.91 -6.76 23.11
CA PRO A 218 0.68 -6.05 24.36
C PRO A 218 -0.37 -6.73 25.26
N ILE A 219 -0.27 -6.51 26.57
CA ILE A 219 -1.23 -7.05 27.55
C ILE A 219 -2.64 -6.59 27.21
N GLY A 220 -3.59 -7.53 27.21
CA GLY A 220 -5.00 -7.26 26.96
C GLY A 220 -5.35 -7.12 25.47
N THR A 221 -4.44 -7.43 24.56
CA THR A 221 -4.67 -7.46 23.11
C THR A 221 -4.51 -8.88 22.54
N ARG A 222 -4.83 -9.04 21.25
CA ARG A 222 -4.65 -10.29 20.50
C ARG A 222 -4.05 -9.98 19.13
N CYS A 223 -3.24 -10.91 18.63
CA CYS A 223 -2.68 -10.85 17.28
C CYS A 223 -3.11 -12.07 16.45
N GLU A 224 -3.60 -11.82 15.24
CA GLU A 224 -3.82 -12.83 14.21
C GLU A 224 -2.55 -12.93 13.37
N LEU A 225 -1.71 -13.95 13.61
CA LEU A 225 -0.50 -14.20 12.82
C LEU A 225 -0.83 -15.12 11.65
N THR A 226 -0.47 -14.70 10.42
CA THR A 226 -0.50 -15.55 9.23
C THR A 226 0.91 -15.58 8.63
N LEU A 227 1.45 -16.78 8.48
CA LEU A 227 2.77 -17.03 7.90
C LEU A 227 2.70 -17.08 6.36
N PRO A 228 3.83 -16.92 5.63
CA PRO A 228 3.87 -17.00 4.18
C PRO A 228 3.33 -18.30 3.57
N ASP A 229 3.42 -19.41 4.27
CA ASP A 229 2.85 -20.71 3.84
C ASP A 229 1.32 -20.81 4.02
N GLY A 230 0.67 -19.75 4.53
CA GLY A 230 -0.76 -19.70 4.80
C GLY A 230 -1.17 -20.20 6.19
N THR A 231 -0.25 -20.74 6.98
CA THR A 231 -0.53 -21.15 8.36
C THR A 231 -0.94 -19.95 9.20
N SER A 232 -2.04 -20.06 9.96
CA SER A 232 -2.56 -18.98 10.78
C SER A 232 -2.76 -19.41 12.23
N GLN A 233 -2.52 -18.50 13.16
CA GLN A 233 -2.71 -18.72 14.60
C GLN A 233 -3.08 -17.42 15.32
N ILE A 234 -3.77 -17.57 16.45
CA ILE A 234 -4.10 -16.46 17.36
C ILE A 234 -3.09 -16.42 18.49
N LEU A 235 -2.40 -15.29 18.62
CA LEU A 235 -1.42 -15.05 19.68
C LEU A 235 -2.06 -14.25 20.81
N ALA A 236 -1.94 -14.73 22.03
CA ALA A 236 -2.25 -13.99 23.25
C ALA A 236 -1.12 -13.01 23.60
N SER A 237 -1.31 -12.22 24.68
CA SER A 237 -0.27 -11.29 25.18
C SER A 237 1.04 -12.01 25.44
N GLY A 238 2.16 -11.40 25.08
CA GLY A 238 3.51 -11.94 25.22
C GLY A 238 4.36 -11.80 23.97
N THR A 239 5.53 -12.39 23.99
CA THR A 239 6.42 -12.46 22.81
C THR A 239 6.39 -13.88 22.25
N HIS A 240 6.13 -13.98 20.96
CA HIS A 240 5.96 -15.25 20.26
C HIS A 240 6.88 -15.30 19.04
N THR A 241 7.47 -16.46 18.81
CA THR A 241 8.28 -16.73 17.60
C THR A 241 7.67 -17.89 16.84
N ALA A 242 7.54 -17.75 15.53
CA ALA A 242 7.04 -18.78 14.63
C ALA A 242 7.93 -18.86 13.38
N THR A 243 7.94 -20.04 12.75
CA THR A 243 8.73 -20.32 11.55
C THR A 243 7.90 -21.09 10.54
N CYS A 244 8.20 -20.92 9.25
CA CYS A 244 7.69 -21.77 8.18
C CYS A 244 8.71 -21.91 7.05
N SER A 245 8.51 -22.88 6.16
CA SER A 245 9.25 -22.98 4.93
C SER A 245 8.72 -22.00 3.88
N ILE A 246 9.60 -21.44 3.06
CA ILE A 246 9.32 -20.51 1.96
C ILE A 246 9.94 -21.01 0.65
N SER A 247 9.79 -22.30 0.39
CA SER A 247 10.26 -22.93 -0.85
C SER A 247 9.53 -22.41 -2.10
#